data_904041f39e114d7c05fbc19e53e5a8a0
#
_entry.id   904041f39e114d7c05fbc19e53e5a8a0
#
_cell.length_a   1.000
_cell.length_b   1.000
_cell.length_c   1.000
_cell.angle_alpha   90.00
_cell.angle_beta   90.00
_cell.angle_gamma   90.00
#
_symmetry.space_group_name_H-M   'P 1'
#
loop_
_entity.id
_entity.type
_entity.pdbx_description
1 polymer ?
#
loop_
_entity_poly.entity_id
_entity_poly.type
_entity_poly.pdbx_seq_one_letter_code
_entity_poly.pdbx_strand_id
1 'polypeptide(L)'
;MLFRSDVVTANIKTIRSIPLRLKGNYPDKFEIRGEVLMPWAVFEALNKEREEQEEPLFANPRNAAAGTIKLQNSALVASRKLDAYFYYVLGEQLPFATHYENLQAARTWGFKISENMKLCRTLDEVWEFIHFWEKERKNLPVPIDGIVLKVNSLEQQRKLGTTAKSPRWAIAYKYQAEKALTKLLSVTYQVGRTGAVTPVANLEPVQLSGTTVKRASLHNADIIESLDLHIGDMVYVEKGGEIIPKITGVEKSARLQNGKGEKVVFIKNCPECNAPLIRYPGEAAHYCPNENGCPPQIKGKIEHFVSRKAMNIEGLGEETINLLYENGLLKNVADIYTLKISDLVTLERLGLKSASNLINSIEKSKEVPFERVLFALGIRFVGETVA
;
A
#
# COMPACT_ATOMS: atom_id res chain seq x y z
N MET A 1 -4.59 -9.02 17.89
CA MET A 1 -4.38 -8.63 16.48
C MET A 1 -3.36 -9.58 15.87
N LEU A 2 -3.80 -10.64 15.22
CA LEU A 2 -2.89 -11.58 14.54
C LEU A 2 -2.54 -10.98 13.17
N PHE A 3 -1.46 -10.20 13.13
CA PHE A 3 -0.83 -9.86 11.86
C PHE A 3 -0.25 -11.15 11.27
N ARG A 4 -0.82 -11.66 10.20
CA ARG A 4 -0.09 -12.62 9.36
C ARG A 4 1.03 -11.85 8.66
N SER A 5 2.21 -11.93 9.22
CA SER A 5 3.45 -11.56 8.57
C SER A 5 3.97 -12.76 7.78
N ASP A 6 4.52 -12.52 6.59
CA ASP A 6 5.24 -13.55 5.87
C ASP A 6 6.51 -13.91 6.65
N VAL A 7 6.80 -15.21 6.83
CA VAL A 7 8.04 -15.66 7.47
C VAL A 7 9.15 -15.56 6.43
N VAL A 8 9.96 -14.51 6.53
CA VAL A 8 11.08 -14.24 5.63
C VAL A 8 12.45 -14.46 6.30
N THR A 9 12.52 -15.27 7.33
CA THR A 9 13.73 -15.48 8.16
C THR A 9 14.95 -15.90 7.33
N ALA A 10 14.78 -16.81 6.37
CA ALA A 10 15.88 -17.23 5.50
C ALA A 10 16.46 -16.06 4.69
N ASN A 11 15.58 -15.18 4.18
CA ASN A 11 15.96 -14.01 3.40
C ASN A 11 16.57 -12.92 4.29
N ILE A 12 16.00 -12.66 5.46
CA ILE A 12 16.54 -11.70 6.43
C ILE A 12 17.98 -12.06 6.84
N LYS A 13 18.29 -13.34 7.03
CA LYS A 13 19.65 -13.79 7.36
C LYS A 13 20.70 -13.48 6.29
N THR A 14 20.30 -13.15 5.06
CA THR A 14 21.23 -12.76 3.99
C THR A 14 21.61 -11.27 4.02
N ILE A 15 20.91 -10.45 4.80
CA ILE A 15 21.13 -9.01 4.88
C ILE A 15 22.28 -8.74 5.85
N ARG A 16 23.40 -8.23 5.33
CA ARG A 16 24.64 -8.08 6.10
C ARG A 16 24.55 -7.10 7.28
N SER A 17 23.66 -6.11 7.21
CA SER A 17 23.42 -5.12 8.28
C SER A 17 22.57 -5.66 9.42
N ILE A 18 22.07 -6.90 9.32
CA ILE A 18 21.30 -7.57 10.38
C ILE A 18 22.24 -8.54 11.10
N PRO A 19 22.55 -8.31 12.39
CA PRO A 19 23.46 -9.16 13.13
C PRO A 19 22.84 -10.55 13.34
N LEU A 20 23.56 -11.61 12.99
CA LEU A 20 23.19 -13.00 13.29
C LEU A 20 23.60 -13.42 14.71
N ARG A 21 24.49 -12.64 15.32
CA ARG A 21 24.93 -12.77 16.72
C ARG A 21 25.06 -11.38 17.31
N LEU A 22 24.41 -11.19 18.44
CA LEU A 22 24.48 -9.92 19.17
C LEU A 22 25.80 -9.79 19.93
N LYS A 23 26.20 -8.55 20.20
CA LYS A 23 27.42 -8.18 20.95
C LYS A 23 27.04 -7.38 22.20
N GLY A 24 27.95 -7.35 23.16
CA GLY A 24 27.79 -6.53 24.37
C GLY A 24 26.71 -7.06 25.32
N ASN A 25 26.23 -6.18 26.19
CA ASN A 25 25.20 -6.48 27.18
C ASN A 25 23.82 -6.06 26.64
N TYR A 26 22.98 -7.02 26.36
CA TYR A 26 21.64 -6.83 25.82
C TYR A 26 20.61 -7.56 26.70
N PRO A 27 19.31 -7.12 26.67
CA PRO A 27 18.25 -7.77 27.43
C PRO A 27 18.02 -9.21 26.95
N ASP A 28 17.68 -10.11 27.86
CA ASP A 28 17.40 -11.52 27.54
C ASP A 28 16.27 -11.69 26.54
N LYS A 29 15.29 -10.79 26.61
CA LYS A 29 14.12 -10.79 25.71
C LYS A 29 13.76 -9.37 25.27
N PHE A 30 13.82 -9.13 23.96
CA PHE A 30 13.38 -7.88 23.36
C PHE A 30 12.96 -8.10 21.90
N GLU A 31 12.22 -7.15 21.38
CA GLU A 31 11.86 -7.03 19.96
C GLU A 31 12.51 -5.75 19.41
N ILE A 32 13.06 -5.83 18.21
CA ILE A 32 13.54 -4.65 17.50
C ILE A 32 12.85 -4.52 16.15
N ARG A 33 12.37 -3.33 15.84
CA ARG A 33 11.71 -3.02 14.57
C ARG A 33 12.61 -2.19 13.69
N GLY A 34 12.61 -2.56 12.42
CA GLY A 34 13.41 -1.91 11.39
C GLY A 34 12.68 -1.90 10.04
N GLU A 35 13.31 -1.29 9.07
CA GLU A 35 12.87 -1.30 7.68
C GLU A 35 13.98 -1.89 6.81
N VAL A 36 13.60 -2.85 5.97
CA VAL A 36 14.48 -3.38 4.92
C VAL A 36 14.29 -2.55 3.68
N LEU A 37 15.38 -2.13 3.09
CA LEU A 37 15.40 -1.21 1.96
C LEU A 37 16.51 -1.56 0.96
N MET A 38 16.48 -0.91 -0.19
CA MET A 38 17.50 -1.05 -1.22
C MET A 38 18.20 0.31 -1.41
N PRO A 39 19.52 0.40 -1.20
CA PRO A 39 20.28 1.60 -1.47
C PRO A 39 20.24 2.00 -2.96
N TRP A 40 20.33 3.30 -3.25
CA TRP A 40 20.32 3.84 -4.63
C TRP A 40 21.37 3.18 -5.52
N ALA A 41 22.62 3.09 -5.05
CA ALA A 41 23.70 2.49 -5.82
C ALA A 41 23.44 1.00 -6.19
N VAL A 42 22.76 0.26 -5.30
CA VAL A 42 22.37 -1.12 -5.56
C VAL A 42 21.24 -1.18 -6.57
N PHE A 43 20.24 -0.31 -6.43
CA PHE A 43 19.12 -0.22 -7.34
C PHE A 43 19.55 0.13 -8.77
N GLU A 44 20.43 1.11 -8.93
CA GLU A 44 20.99 1.51 -10.22
C GLU A 44 21.80 0.38 -10.86
N ALA A 45 22.65 -0.29 -10.09
CA ALA A 45 23.43 -1.41 -10.57
C ALA A 45 22.55 -2.58 -11.06
N LEU A 46 21.49 -2.91 -10.29
CA LEU A 46 20.55 -3.96 -10.67
C LEU A 46 19.74 -3.60 -11.92
N ASN A 47 19.33 -2.34 -12.07
CA ASN A 47 18.62 -1.89 -13.26
C ASN A 47 19.53 -1.90 -14.50
N LYS A 48 20.79 -1.54 -14.35
CA LYS A 48 21.77 -1.63 -15.44
C LYS A 48 21.96 -3.09 -15.90
N GLU A 49 22.10 -4.04 -14.96
CA GLU A 49 22.20 -5.46 -15.27
C GLU A 49 20.95 -5.98 -16.01
N ARG A 50 19.74 -5.55 -15.58
CA ARG A 50 18.49 -5.92 -16.24
C ARG A 50 18.36 -5.31 -17.65
N GLU A 51 18.81 -4.08 -17.84
CA GLU A 51 18.85 -3.44 -19.16
C GLU A 51 19.75 -4.20 -20.13
N GLU A 52 20.93 -4.63 -19.67
CA GLU A 52 21.85 -5.46 -20.44
C GLU A 52 21.26 -6.86 -20.80
N GLN A 53 20.31 -7.35 -19.98
CA GLN A 53 19.60 -8.62 -20.17
C GLN A 53 18.25 -8.45 -20.88
N GLU A 54 17.91 -7.26 -21.35
CA GLU A 54 16.61 -6.92 -21.96
C GLU A 54 15.41 -7.23 -21.05
N GLU A 55 15.60 -7.23 -19.70
CA GLU A 55 14.55 -7.47 -18.74
C GLU A 55 13.84 -6.15 -18.30
N PRO A 56 12.56 -6.21 -17.89
CA PRO A 56 11.85 -5.03 -17.36
C PRO A 56 12.54 -4.44 -16.15
N LEU A 57 12.79 -3.13 -16.15
CA LEU A 57 13.46 -2.43 -15.05
C LEU A 57 12.61 -2.39 -13.79
N PHE A 58 13.25 -2.36 -12.63
CA PHE A 58 12.56 -2.05 -11.38
C PHE A 58 12.12 -0.57 -11.37
N ALA A 59 10.89 -0.31 -10.94
CA ALA A 59 10.31 1.02 -10.97
C ALA A 59 10.88 1.97 -9.91
N ASN A 60 11.19 1.46 -8.71
CA ASN A 60 11.77 2.22 -7.61
C ASN A 60 12.43 1.28 -6.57
N PRO A 61 13.35 1.81 -5.72
CA PRO A 61 14.05 1.00 -4.72
C PRO A 61 13.13 0.33 -3.70
N ARG A 62 12.03 0.98 -3.30
CA ARG A 62 11.08 0.45 -2.31
C ARG A 62 10.38 -0.80 -2.82
N ASN A 63 9.84 -0.75 -4.05
CA ASN A 63 9.19 -1.90 -4.67
C ASN A 63 10.19 -3.02 -4.97
N ALA A 64 11.39 -2.68 -5.42
CA ALA A 64 12.48 -3.63 -5.64
C ALA A 64 12.88 -4.36 -4.34
N ALA A 65 13.01 -3.65 -3.21
CA ALA A 65 13.27 -4.24 -1.91
C ALA A 65 12.13 -5.15 -1.45
N ALA A 66 10.88 -4.67 -1.51
CA ALA A 66 9.68 -5.41 -1.10
C ALA A 66 9.47 -6.69 -1.92
N GLY A 67 9.73 -6.65 -3.23
CA GLY A 67 9.70 -7.82 -4.09
C GLY A 67 10.83 -8.81 -3.80
N THR A 68 12.03 -8.27 -3.57
CA THR A 68 13.23 -9.10 -3.31
C THR A 68 13.11 -9.89 -2.01
N ILE A 69 12.68 -9.25 -0.91
CA ILE A 69 12.60 -9.92 0.40
C ILE A 69 11.61 -11.10 0.44
N LYS A 70 10.68 -11.16 -0.53
CA LYS A 70 9.67 -12.22 -0.65
C LYS A 70 10.05 -13.34 -1.62
N LEU A 71 11.20 -13.28 -2.24
CA LEU A 71 11.66 -14.34 -3.15
C LEU A 71 11.88 -15.65 -2.39
N GLN A 72 11.59 -16.77 -3.04
CA GLN A 72 11.81 -18.09 -2.47
C GLN A 72 13.31 -18.48 -2.42
N ASN A 73 14.10 -17.97 -3.37
CA ASN A 73 15.52 -18.22 -3.45
C ASN A 73 16.32 -17.19 -2.64
N SER A 74 16.80 -17.59 -1.46
CA SER A 74 17.59 -16.74 -0.57
C SER A 74 18.98 -16.36 -1.14
N ALA A 75 19.56 -17.15 -2.03
CA ALA A 75 20.82 -16.81 -2.71
C ALA A 75 20.61 -15.61 -3.65
N LEU A 76 19.48 -15.56 -4.36
CA LEU A 76 19.12 -14.41 -5.18
C LEU A 76 18.82 -13.16 -4.32
N VAL A 77 18.22 -13.32 -3.12
CA VAL A 77 18.07 -12.21 -2.16
C VAL A 77 19.42 -11.67 -1.72
N ALA A 78 20.37 -12.56 -1.41
CA ALA A 78 21.73 -12.21 -1.02
C ALA A 78 22.47 -11.41 -2.11
N SER A 79 22.35 -11.81 -3.37
CA SER A 79 22.99 -11.10 -4.50
C SER A 79 22.48 -9.67 -4.68
N ARG A 80 21.21 -9.39 -4.32
CA ARG A 80 20.58 -8.06 -4.41
C ARG A 80 20.93 -7.10 -3.28
N LYS A 81 21.81 -7.49 -2.35
CA LYS A 81 22.46 -6.64 -1.34
C LYS A 81 21.51 -5.65 -0.65
N LEU A 82 20.38 -6.15 -0.15
CA LEU A 82 19.45 -5.35 0.67
C LEU A 82 20.14 -4.83 1.92
N ASP A 83 19.64 -3.72 2.46
CA ASP A 83 20.09 -3.11 3.71
C ASP A 83 18.93 -3.00 4.69
N ALA A 84 19.22 -2.78 5.98
CA ALA A 84 18.21 -2.63 7.02
C ALA A 84 18.62 -1.55 8.02
N TYR A 85 17.65 -0.69 8.40
CA TYR A 85 17.81 0.27 9.50
C TYR A 85 16.79 -0.01 10.58
N PHE A 86 17.25 0.00 11.83
CA PHE A 86 16.40 -0.25 13.00
C PHE A 86 16.06 1.05 13.70
N TYR A 87 14.81 1.18 14.11
CA TYR A 87 14.27 2.46 14.61
C TYR A 87 13.42 2.35 15.87
N TYR A 88 13.21 1.15 16.42
CA TYR A 88 12.42 0.97 17.64
C TYR A 88 12.76 -0.33 18.35
N VAL A 89 13.10 -0.22 19.65
CA VAL A 89 13.35 -1.34 20.55
C VAL A 89 12.17 -1.46 21.52
N LEU A 90 11.64 -2.67 21.68
CA LEU A 90 10.55 -2.99 22.61
C LEU A 90 10.99 -4.11 23.54
N GLY A 91 10.60 -4.01 24.81
CA GLY A 91 10.87 -5.02 25.83
C GLY A 91 10.35 -4.57 27.17
N GLU A 92 10.11 -5.52 28.06
CA GLU A 92 9.68 -5.23 29.42
C GLU A 92 10.81 -4.66 30.29
N GLN A 93 12.04 -5.12 30.02
CA GLN A 93 13.24 -4.75 30.78
C GLN A 93 14.28 -4.14 29.84
N LEU A 94 13.98 -2.94 29.33
CA LEU A 94 14.95 -2.19 28.54
C LEU A 94 15.98 -1.51 29.44
N PRO A 95 17.26 -1.39 29.01
CA PRO A 95 18.34 -0.87 29.86
C PRO A 95 18.20 0.62 30.19
N PHE A 96 17.46 1.39 29.38
CA PHE A 96 17.34 2.84 29.51
C PHE A 96 15.88 3.30 29.51
N ALA A 97 15.60 4.44 30.17
CA ALA A 97 14.28 5.02 30.28
C ALA A 97 13.84 5.81 29.02
N THR A 98 14.73 5.98 28.04
CA THR A 98 14.47 6.77 26.85
C THR A 98 14.63 5.96 25.55
N HIS A 99 13.87 6.37 24.55
CA HIS A 99 13.90 5.78 23.21
C HIS A 99 15.27 5.95 22.54
N TYR A 100 15.85 7.16 22.65
CA TYR A 100 17.14 7.49 22.06
C TYR A 100 18.27 6.62 22.62
N GLU A 101 18.37 6.54 23.95
CA GLU A 101 19.43 5.73 24.61
C GLU A 101 19.30 4.25 24.31
N ASN A 102 18.09 3.70 24.24
CA ASN A 102 17.87 2.30 23.83
C ASN A 102 18.28 2.04 22.38
N LEU A 103 18.10 2.99 21.47
CA LEU A 103 18.60 2.86 20.10
C LEU A 103 20.13 2.95 20.05
N GLN A 104 20.76 3.81 20.86
CA GLN A 104 22.23 3.86 20.96
C GLN A 104 22.78 2.52 21.52
N ALA A 105 22.12 1.95 22.52
CA ALA A 105 22.47 0.62 23.02
C ALA A 105 22.32 -0.44 21.92
N ALA A 106 21.23 -0.45 21.17
CA ALA A 106 21.03 -1.38 20.07
C ALA A 106 22.15 -1.29 19.01
N ARG A 107 22.74 -0.12 18.80
CA ARG A 107 23.93 0.04 17.94
C ARG A 107 25.11 -0.75 18.49
N THR A 108 25.35 -0.72 19.81
CA THR A 108 26.43 -1.51 20.44
C THR A 108 26.18 -3.02 20.37
N TRP A 109 24.93 -3.46 20.27
CA TRP A 109 24.56 -4.86 20.07
C TRP A 109 24.79 -5.35 18.64
N GLY A 110 25.08 -4.42 17.71
CA GLY A 110 25.41 -4.70 16.31
C GLY A 110 24.30 -4.33 15.31
N PHE A 111 23.20 -3.74 15.76
CA PHE A 111 22.14 -3.29 14.84
C PHE A 111 22.53 -1.97 14.17
N LYS A 112 22.19 -1.84 12.88
CA LYS A 112 22.38 -0.62 12.12
C LYS A 112 21.31 0.39 12.46
N ILE A 113 21.67 1.39 13.25
CA ILE A 113 20.83 2.54 13.61
C ILE A 113 21.27 3.73 12.77
N SER A 114 20.30 4.51 12.27
CA SER A 114 20.59 5.71 11.47
C SER A 114 21.48 6.70 12.25
N GLU A 115 22.51 7.21 11.61
CA GLU A 115 23.35 8.29 12.17
C GLU A 115 22.65 9.64 12.09
N ASN A 116 21.65 9.76 11.23
CA ASN A 116 20.89 10.97 10.99
C ASN A 116 19.75 11.17 12.00
N MET A 117 19.76 10.44 13.12
CA MET A 117 18.83 10.61 14.22
C MET A 117 19.29 11.72 15.15
N LYS A 118 18.40 12.67 15.49
CA LYS A 118 18.68 13.79 16.40
C LYS A 118 17.73 13.77 17.59
N LEU A 119 18.26 13.99 18.79
CA LEU A 119 17.48 14.30 19.99
C LEU A 119 17.22 15.81 20.01
N CYS A 120 15.95 16.22 19.91
CA CYS A 120 15.52 17.61 19.97
C CYS A 120 14.88 17.91 21.32
N ARG A 121 15.16 19.07 21.90
CA ARG A 121 14.63 19.55 23.17
C ARG A 121 13.53 20.60 22.99
N THR A 122 13.53 21.30 21.87
CA THR A 122 12.58 22.35 21.52
C THR A 122 11.93 22.08 20.17
N LEU A 123 10.81 22.75 19.89
CA LEU A 123 10.16 22.70 18.58
C LEU A 123 11.02 23.37 17.50
N ASP A 124 11.80 24.39 17.85
CA ASP A 124 12.67 25.05 16.90
C ASP A 124 13.76 24.10 16.40
N GLU A 125 14.39 23.32 17.29
CA GLU A 125 15.34 22.27 16.91
C GLU A 125 14.70 21.20 16.02
N VAL A 126 13.42 20.88 16.21
CA VAL A 126 12.67 19.97 15.35
C VAL A 126 12.48 20.57 13.96
N TRP A 127 12.07 21.85 13.88
CA TRP A 127 11.91 22.53 12.60
C TRP A 127 13.23 22.71 11.83
N GLU A 128 14.32 23.04 12.52
CA GLU A 128 15.66 23.07 11.92
C GLU A 128 16.02 21.71 11.30
N PHE A 129 15.77 20.62 12.01
CA PHE A 129 16.04 19.27 11.54
C PHE A 129 15.19 18.90 10.32
N ILE A 130 13.91 19.28 10.33
CA ILE A 130 12.98 19.06 9.21
C ILE A 130 13.49 19.82 7.97
N HIS A 131 13.78 21.13 8.09
CA HIS A 131 14.21 21.95 6.96
C HIS A 131 15.59 21.55 6.44
N PHE A 132 16.48 21.08 7.31
CA PHE A 132 17.76 20.52 6.89
C PHE A 132 17.55 19.31 5.97
N TRP A 133 16.78 18.32 6.40
CA TRP A 133 16.57 17.10 5.62
C TRP A 133 15.64 17.29 4.42
N GLU A 134 14.81 18.30 4.39
CA GLU A 134 14.04 18.66 3.20
C GLU A 134 14.95 18.95 2.01
N LYS A 135 16.10 19.58 2.27
CA LYS A 135 17.13 19.92 1.26
C LYS A 135 18.09 18.77 1.00
N GLU A 136 18.61 18.17 2.09
CA GLU A 136 19.73 17.22 2.04
C GLU A 136 19.29 15.77 1.80
N ARG A 137 17.99 15.44 1.86
CA ARG A 137 17.48 14.06 1.68
C ARG A 137 17.92 13.40 0.37
N LYS A 138 18.17 14.19 -0.67
CA LYS A 138 18.63 13.70 -1.99
C LYS A 138 20.04 13.11 -1.94
N ASN A 139 20.83 13.51 -0.96
CA ASN A 139 22.22 13.07 -0.76
C ASN A 139 22.29 11.79 0.10
N LEU A 140 21.15 11.29 0.60
CA LEU A 140 21.13 10.05 1.36
C LEU A 140 21.32 8.83 0.46
N PRO A 141 21.99 7.78 0.96
CA PRO A 141 22.20 6.56 0.19
C PRO A 141 20.89 5.77 -0.03
N VAL A 142 19.80 6.16 0.63
CA VAL A 142 18.49 5.53 0.59
C VAL A 142 17.39 6.58 0.42
N PRO A 143 16.30 6.27 -0.30
CA PRO A 143 15.19 7.20 -0.43
C PRO A 143 14.46 7.39 0.90
N ILE A 144 14.11 8.65 1.22
CA ILE A 144 13.22 8.99 2.33
C ILE A 144 12.12 9.92 1.86
N ASP A 145 10.92 9.78 2.44
CA ASP A 145 9.72 10.56 2.13
C ASP A 145 9.31 11.52 3.26
N GLY A 146 9.98 11.41 4.40
CA GLY A 146 9.67 12.23 5.58
C GLY A 146 10.51 11.89 6.79
N ILE A 147 10.09 12.42 7.92
CA ILE A 147 10.71 12.24 9.24
C ILE A 147 9.65 11.72 10.22
N VAL A 148 10.05 10.88 11.14
CA VAL A 148 9.19 10.43 12.24
C VAL A 148 9.66 11.07 13.54
N LEU A 149 8.80 11.89 14.12
CA LEU A 149 8.98 12.49 15.44
C LEU A 149 8.43 11.55 16.49
N LYS A 150 9.16 11.31 17.56
CA LYS A 150 8.76 10.39 18.63
C LYS A 150 9.03 11.04 20.00
N VAL A 151 8.12 10.84 20.93
CA VAL A 151 8.36 11.20 22.33
C VAL A 151 9.49 10.33 22.87
N ASN A 152 10.52 10.93 23.44
CA ASN A 152 11.73 10.22 23.87
C ASN A 152 11.55 9.40 25.17
N SER A 153 10.77 9.90 26.14
CA SER A 153 10.53 9.20 27.42
C SER A 153 9.60 7.99 27.20
N LEU A 154 10.05 6.79 27.58
CA LEU A 154 9.24 5.56 27.52
C LEU A 154 8.04 5.60 28.48
N GLU A 155 8.17 6.31 29.60
CA GLU A 155 7.07 6.53 30.53
C GLU A 155 5.95 7.38 29.89
N GLN A 156 6.33 8.47 29.23
CA GLN A 156 5.38 9.31 28.50
C GLN A 156 4.75 8.54 27.31
N GLN A 157 5.50 7.72 26.61
CA GLN A 157 4.96 6.87 25.54
C GLN A 157 3.88 5.92 26.08
N ARG A 158 4.10 5.31 27.26
CA ARG A 158 3.12 4.44 27.92
C ARG A 158 1.85 5.20 28.34
N LYS A 159 2.01 6.42 28.91
CA LYS A 159 0.89 7.28 29.29
C LYS A 159 0.05 7.75 28.09
N LEU A 160 0.67 8.09 26.97
CA LEU A 160 -0.01 8.49 25.75
C LEU A 160 -0.73 7.31 25.08
N GLY A 161 -0.16 6.12 25.17
CA GLY A 161 -0.73 4.88 24.65
C GLY A 161 -0.79 4.83 23.13
N THR A 162 -1.69 3.97 22.65
CA THR A 162 -1.89 3.69 21.22
C THR A 162 -3.37 3.81 20.85
N THR A 163 -3.65 4.11 19.60
CA THR A 163 -4.96 3.86 18.98
C THR A 163 -5.00 2.43 18.44
N ALA A 164 -6.12 2.01 17.89
CA ALA A 164 -6.22 0.72 17.21
C ALA A 164 -5.21 0.55 16.04
N LYS A 165 -4.72 1.66 15.47
CA LYS A 165 -3.88 1.63 14.25
C LYS A 165 -2.48 2.21 14.43
N SER A 166 -2.28 3.11 15.39
CA SER A 166 -1.02 3.87 15.50
C SER A 166 -0.72 4.31 16.94
N PRO A 167 0.57 4.52 17.29
CA PRO A 167 0.94 5.12 18.56
C PRO A 167 0.53 6.60 18.61
N ARG A 168 0.12 7.09 19.78
CA ARG A 168 -0.17 8.52 20.01
C ARG A 168 1.09 9.36 20.28
N TRP A 169 2.19 8.70 20.56
CA TRP A 169 3.48 9.30 20.90
C TRP A 169 4.44 9.42 19.70
N ALA A 170 3.97 9.10 18.49
CA ALA A 170 4.76 9.25 17.27
C ALA A 170 3.93 9.93 16.18
N ILE A 171 4.57 10.82 15.43
CA ILE A 171 3.97 11.55 14.32
C ILE A 171 4.91 11.52 13.11
N ALA A 172 4.37 11.24 11.93
CA ALA A 172 5.12 11.32 10.69
C ALA A 172 4.94 12.69 10.05
N TYR A 173 6.04 13.39 9.84
CA TYR A 173 6.09 14.58 8.98
C TYR A 173 6.50 14.15 7.58
N LYS A 174 5.62 14.33 6.60
CA LYS A 174 5.89 14.03 5.21
C LYS A 174 6.29 15.29 4.46
N TYR A 175 7.37 15.22 3.70
CA TYR A 175 7.75 16.31 2.80
C TYR A 175 6.70 16.49 1.71
N GLN A 176 6.67 17.67 1.12
CA GLN A 176 5.79 17.93 -0.01
C GLN A 176 6.12 16.96 -1.15
N ALA A 177 5.08 16.30 -1.65
CA ALA A 177 5.21 15.38 -2.77
C ALA A 177 5.67 16.13 -4.03
N GLU A 178 6.50 15.47 -4.82
CA GLU A 178 6.85 15.98 -6.15
C GLU A 178 5.59 16.05 -7.02
N LYS A 179 5.50 17.10 -7.82
CA LYS A 179 4.44 17.28 -8.81
C LYS A 179 5.01 17.19 -10.20
N ALA A 180 4.31 16.49 -11.08
CA ALA A 180 4.62 16.47 -12.49
C ALA A 180 3.48 17.13 -13.28
N LEU A 181 3.80 17.80 -14.36
CA LEU A 181 2.84 18.40 -15.29
C LEU A 181 2.69 17.47 -16.49
N THR A 182 1.46 17.08 -16.82
CA THR A 182 1.16 16.20 -17.96
C THR A 182 -0.20 16.48 -18.55
N LYS A 183 -0.47 15.96 -19.76
CA LYS A 183 -1.72 16.20 -20.48
C LYS A 183 -2.80 15.19 -20.07
N LEU A 184 -4.01 15.66 -19.81
CA LEU A 184 -5.20 14.86 -19.65
C LEU A 184 -5.71 14.37 -20.99
N LEU A 185 -5.71 13.06 -21.21
CA LEU A 185 -6.15 12.44 -22.46
C LEU A 185 -7.63 12.08 -22.44
N SER A 186 -8.11 11.49 -21.35
CA SER A 186 -9.51 11.09 -21.16
C SER A 186 -9.82 10.87 -19.68
N VAL A 187 -11.10 10.72 -19.34
CA VAL A 187 -11.55 10.29 -18.00
C VAL A 187 -12.35 9.01 -18.15
N THR A 188 -11.98 8.00 -17.36
CA THR A 188 -12.72 6.74 -17.21
C THR A 188 -13.26 6.63 -15.80
N TYR A 189 -14.24 5.74 -15.61
CA TYR A 189 -14.89 5.57 -14.31
C TYR A 189 -14.79 4.13 -13.86
N GLN A 190 -14.47 3.93 -12.58
CA GLN A 190 -14.33 2.60 -11.98
C GLN A 190 -15.37 2.43 -10.88
N VAL A 191 -16.02 1.27 -10.87
CA VAL A 191 -17.00 0.91 -9.84
C VAL A 191 -16.32 0.02 -8.80
N GLY A 192 -16.30 0.48 -7.55
CA GLY A 192 -15.76 -0.30 -6.43
C GLY A 192 -16.79 -1.29 -5.85
N ARG A 193 -16.34 -2.17 -4.95
CA ARG A 193 -17.19 -3.19 -4.32
C ARG A 193 -18.42 -2.64 -3.57
N THR A 194 -18.34 -1.39 -3.10
CA THR A 194 -19.45 -0.70 -2.41
C THR A 194 -20.38 0.06 -3.36
N GLY A 195 -20.18 -0.08 -4.66
CA GLY A 195 -20.88 0.70 -5.68
C GLY A 195 -20.32 2.11 -5.91
N ALA A 196 -19.36 2.57 -5.11
CA ALA A 196 -18.76 3.90 -5.29
C ALA A 196 -18.09 4.01 -6.68
N VAL A 197 -18.45 5.06 -7.43
CA VAL A 197 -17.92 5.32 -8.77
C VAL A 197 -16.81 6.38 -8.68
N THR A 198 -15.60 5.94 -8.99
CA THR A 198 -14.40 6.79 -8.91
C THR A 198 -13.95 7.20 -10.31
N PRO A 199 -13.85 8.51 -10.61
CA PRO A 199 -13.30 8.99 -11.87
C PRO A 199 -11.77 8.87 -11.85
N VAL A 200 -11.21 8.42 -12.98
CA VAL A 200 -9.77 8.20 -13.19
C VAL A 200 -9.33 8.93 -14.44
N ALA A 201 -8.41 9.86 -14.28
CA ALA A 201 -7.75 10.55 -15.38
C ALA A 201 -6.78 9.60 -16.08
N ASN A 202 -6.89 9.45 -17.40
CA ASN A 202 -5.88 8.83 -18.25
C ASN A 202 -4.99 9.95 -18.79
N LEU A 203 -3.69 9.80 -18.62
CA LEU A 203 -2.69 10.85 -18.79
C LEU A 203 -1.68 10.48 -19.86
N GLU A 204 -1.11 11.46 -20.51
CA GLU A 204 0.14 11.28 -21.20
C GLU A 204 1.19 10.78 -20.19
N PRO A 205 1.99 9.72 -20.54
CA PRO A 205 2.93 9.13 -19.59
C PRO A 205 3.94 10.15 -19.06
N VAL A 206 4.06 10.28 -17.75
CA VAL A 206 4.99 11.22 -17.10
C VAL A 206 5.79 10.53 -16.00
N GLN A 207 7.07 10.88 -15.87
CA GLN A 207 7.91 10.40 -14.78
C GLN A 207 7.59 11.16 -13.48
N LEU A 208 7.32 10.42 -12.42
CA LEU A 208 7.02 11.00 -11.10
C LEU A 208 7.51 10.06 -9.99
N SER A 209 8.43 10.53 -9.16
CA SER A 209 9.03 9.77 -8.05
C SER A 209 9.48 8.37 -8.47
N GLY A 210 10.29 8.30 -9.55
CA GLY A 210 10.89 7.06 -10.04
C GLY A 210 9.94 6.07 -10.73
N THR A 211 8.71 6.47 -11.07
CA THR A 211 7.78 5.62 -11.82
C THR A 211 7.07 6.40 -12.93
N THR A 212 6.70 5.69 -14.01
CA THR A 212 5.89 6.28 -15.08
C THR A 212 4.41 6.27 -14.68
N VAL A 213 3.82 7.44 -14.51
CA VAL A 213 2.39 7.62 -14.23
C VAL A 213 1.63 7.80 -15.53
N LYS A 214 0.62 6.96 -15.74
CA LYS A 214 -0.31 7.01 -16.89
C LYS A 214 -1.76 7.24 -16.46
N ARG A 215 -2.06 7.07 -15.16
CA ARG A 215 -3.41 7.21 -14.59
C ARG A 215 -3.34 7.87 -13.23
N ALA A 216 -4.33 8.72 -12.93
CA ALA A 216 -4.43 9.38 -11.63
C ALA A 216 -5.89 9.49 -11.17
N SER A 217 -6.11 9.42 -9.87
CA SER A 217 -7.45 9.58 -9.29
C SER A 217 -7.92 11.01 -9.38
N LEU A 218 -9.20 11.18 -9.69
CA LEU A 218 -9.95 12.45 -9.61
C LEU A 218 -10.91 12.43 -8.40
N HIS A 219 -10.82 11.42 -7.55
CA HIS A 219 -11.59 11.22 -6.33
C HIS A 219 -13.11 11.14 -6.56
N ASN A 220 -13.77 12.22 -6.98
CA ASN A 220 -15.22 12.34 -7.13
C ASN A 220 -15.63 13.49 -8.10
N ALA A 221 -16.94 13.69 -8.27
CA ALA A 221 -17.50 14.74 -9.14
C ALA A 221 -17.11 16.15 -8.67
N ASP A 222 -17.09 16.39 -7.36
CA ASP A 222 -16.82 17.72 -6.79
C ASP A 222 -15.39 18.20 -7.15
N ILE A 223 -14.43 17.28 -7.18
CA ILE A 223 -13.06 17.59 -7.60
C ILE A 223 -12.99 17.91 -9.09
N ILE A 224 -13.69 17.16 -9.94
CA ILE A 224 -13.77 17.47 -11.39
C ILE A 224 -14.33 18.88 -11.61
N GLU A 225 -15.40 19.23 -10.89
CA GLU A 225 -16.06 20.54 -10.99
C GLU A 225 -15.17 21.66 -10.44
N SER A 226 -14.58 21.48 -9.25
CA SER A 226 -13.70 22.48 -8.62
C SER A 226 -12.46 22.80 -9.44
N LEU A 227 -11.92 21.81 -10.18
CA LEU A 227 -10.81 21.98 -11.09
C LEU A 227 -11.24 22.60 -12.44
N ASP A 228 -12.54 22.67 -12.73
CA ASP A 228 -13.07 23.03 -14.06
C ASP A 228 -12.35 22.26 -15.18
N LEU A 229 -12.31 20.93 -15.06
CA LEU A 229 -11.46 20.07 -15.85
C LEU A 229 -11.96 19.91 -17.29
N HIS A 230 -11.05 19.99 -18.26
CA HIS A 230 -11.33 19.79 -19.69
C HIS A 230 -10.36 18.78 -20.30
N ILE A 231 -10.82 18.01 -21.27
CA ILE A 231 -9.95 17.11 -22.04
C ILE A 231 -8.88 17.94 -22.76
N GLY A 232 -7.64 17.48 -22.70
CA GLY A 232 -6.48 18.19 -23.24
C GLY A 232 -5.81 19.16 -22.27
N ASP A 233 -6.35 19.36 -21.05
CA ASP A 233 -5.72 20.19 -20.03
C ASP A 233 -4.34 19.68 -19.65
N MET A 234 -3.43 20.60 -19.38
CA MET A 234 -2.22 20.33 -18.64
C MET A 234 -2.54 20.28 -17.15
N VAL A 235 -2.31 19.13 -16.53
CA VAL A 235 -2.71 18.85 -15.14
C VAL A 235 -1.50 18.53 -14.26
N TYR A 236 -1.54 19.01 -13.02
CA TYR A 236 -0.56 18.67 -12.01
C TYR A 236 -0.93 17.36 -11.34
N VAL A 237 0.00 16.40 -11.38
CA VAL A 237 -0.12 15.08 -10.76
C VAL A 237 0.85 14.98 -9.60
N GLU A 238 0.39 14.49 -8.46
CA GLU A 238 1.23 14.11 -7.32
C GLU A 238 0.87 12.71 -6.84
N LYS A 239 1.80 12.03 -6.16
CA LYS A 239 1.51 10.75 -5.49
C LYS A 239 1.14 10.98 -4.04
N GLY A 240 -0.11 10.74 -3.68
CA GLY A 240 -0.56 10.71 -2.28
C GLY A 240 0.10 9.55 -1.53
N GLY A 241 0.87 9.86 -0.47
CA GLY A 241 1.64 8.87 0.28
C GLY A 241 2.64 8.08 -0.57
N GLU A 242 3.11 8.68 -1.68
CA GLU A 242 4.03 8.11 -2.68
C GLU A 242 3.52 6.87 -3.43
N ILE A 243 2.23 6.52 -3.30
CA ILE A 243 1.66 5.31 -3.88
C ILE A 243 0.61 5.63 -4.95
N ILE A 244 -0.43 6.38 -4.60
CA ILE A 244 -1.59 6.62 -5.48
C ILE A 244 -1.48 7.98 -6.15
N PRO A 245 -1.35 8.02 -7.51
CA PRO A 245 -1.37 9.29 -8.24
C PRO A 245 -2.75 9.94 -8.15
N LYS A 246 -2.77 11.26 -7.94
CA LYS A 246 -3.98 12.09 -7.94
C LYS A 246 -3.74 13.40 -8.67
N ILE A 247 -4.80 13.95 -9.27
CA ILE A 247 -4.77 15.28 -9.86
C ILE A 247 -4.98 16.32 -8.76
N THR A 248 -4.11 17.34 -8.72
CA THR A 248 -4.14 18.39 -7.69
C THR A 248 -4.38 19.78 -8.26
N GLY A 249 -4.31 19.95 -9.58
CA GLY A 249 -4.54 21.24 -10.21
C GLY A 249 -4.50 21.17 -11.73
N VAL A 250 -4.89 22.28 -12.36
CA VAL A 250 -4.85 22.49 -13.80
C VAL A 250 -3.97 23.71 -14.08
N GLU A 251 -3.07 23.59 -15.06
CA GLU A 251 -2.27 24.72 -15.55
C GLU A 251 -3.12 25.57 -16.52
N LYS A 252 -3.80 26.55 -15.95
CA LYS A 252 -4.77 27.36 -16.72
C LYS A 252 -4.12 28.25 -17.79
N SER A 253 -2.85 28.61 -17.63
CA SER A 253 -2.11 29.40 -18.62
C SER A 253 -1.91 28.61 -19.92
N ALA A 254 -1.76 27.30 -19.84
CA ALA A 254 -1.65 26.44 -21.01
C ALA A 254 -2.94 26.39 -21.86
N ARG A 255 -4.11 26.56 -21.25
CA ARG A 255 -5.39 26.65 -22.00
C ARG A 255 -5.47 27.88 -22.91
N LEU A 256 -4.88 29.00 -22.51
CA LEU A 256 -4.87 30.22 -23.29
C LEU A 256 -4.08 30.04 -24.60
N GLN A 257 -3.12 29.14 -24.62
CA GLN A 257 -2.29 28.86 -25.78
C GLN A 257 -2.87 27.75 -26.67
N ASN A 258 -3.47 26.71 -26.08
CA ASN A 258 -3.90 25.47 -26.75
C ASN A 258 -5.40 25.39 -27.02
N GLY A 259 -6.18 26.39 -26.59
CA GLY A 259 -7.65 26.35 -26.64
C GLY A 259 -8.26 25.50 -25.52
N LYS A 260 -9.56 25.61 -25.32
CA LYS A 260 -10.34 24.91 -24.31
C LYS A 260 -11.00 23.69 -24.94
N GLY A 261 -10.61 22.49 -24.45
CA GLY A 261 -11.22 21.24 -24.87
C GLY A 261 -12.63 21.00 -24.31
N GLU A 262 -13.18 19.82 -24.54
CA GLU A 262 -14.48 19.43 -24.00
C GLU A 262 -14.45 19.39 -22.47
N LYS A 263 -15.47 19.99 -21.83
CA LYS A 263 -15.60 19.97 -20.36
C LYS A 263 -15.87 18.56 -19.87
N VAL A 264 -15.12 18.11 -18.86
CA VAL A 264 -15.36 16.83 -18.21
C VAL A 264 -16.60 16.96 -17.32
N VAL A 265 -17.64 16.21 -17.65
CA VAL A 265 -18.87 16.11 -16.85
C VAL A 265 -18.95 14.71 -16.25
N PHE A 266 -19.29 14.65 -14.95
CA PHE A 266 -19.45 13.35 -14.29
C PHE A 266 -20.62 12.57 -14.89
N ILE A 267 -20.46 11.25 -15.05
CA ILE A 267 -21.48 10.39 -15.66
C ILE A 267 -22.73 10.28 -14.77
N LYS A 268 -23.88 10.08 -15.41
CA LYS A 268 -25.17 9.90 -14.71
C LYS A 268 -25.54 8.46 -14.44
N ASN A 269 -25.01 7.55 -15.25
CA ASN A 269 -25.30 6.11 -15.17
C ASN A 269 -24.03 5.32 -14.90
N CYS A 270 -24.18 4.18 -14.26
CA CYS A 270 -23.08 3.24 -13.98
C CYS A 270 -22.44 2.77 -15.30
N PRO A 271 -21.11 2.82 -15.45
CA PRO A 271 -20.44 2.41 -16.67
C PRO A 271 -20.49 0.89 -16.91
N GLU A 272 -20.83 0.10 -15.89
CA GLU A 272 -20.83 -1.36 -15.95
C GLU A 272 -22.23 -1.97 -16.15
N CYS A 273 -23.25 -1.44 -15.47
CA CYS A 273 -24.60 -2.01 -15.51
C CYS A 273 -25.67 -1.02 -15.95
N ASN A 274 -25.29 0.19 -16.31
CA ASN A 274 -26.15 1.28 -16.79
C ASN A 274 -27.25 1.76 -15.80
N ALA A 275 -27.23 1.31 -14.54
CA ALA A 275 -28.16 1.79 -13.52
C ALA A 275 -27.90 3.28 -13.22
N PRO A 276 -28.95 4.12 -12.99
CA PRO A 276 -28.77 5.51 -12.58
C PRO A 276 -27.95 5.58 -11.28
N LEU A 277 -26.95 6.48 -11.27
CA LEU A 277 -26.14 6.70 -10.09
C LEU A 277 -26.90 7.55 -9.06
N ILE A 278 -26.70 7.25 -7.79
CA ILE A 278 -27.27 7.98 -6.66
C ILE A 278 -26.15 8.65 -5.86
N ARG A 279 -26.46 9.79 -5.27
CA ARG A 279 -25.58 10.47 -4.31
C ARG A 279 -26.33 10.66 -3.00
N TYR A 280 -25.78 10.13 -1.91
CA TYR A 280 -26.41 10.29 -0.60
C TYR A 280 -26.14 11.69 -0.03
N PRO A 281 -27.07 12.25 0.75
CA PRO A 281 -26.88 13.54 1.41
C PRO A 281 -25.61 13.53 2.28
N GLY A 282 -24.76 14.55 2.13
CA GLY A 282 -23.50 14.66 2.88
C GLY A 282 -22.33 13.82 2.36
N GLU A 283 -22.52 13.02 1.30
CA GLU A 283 -21.45 12.22 0.70
C GLU A 283 -20.96 12.85 -0.62
N ALA A 284 -19.64 12.79 -0.82
CA ALA A 284 -19.01 13.27 -2.05
C ALA A 284 -19.05 12.25 -3.20
N ALA A 285 -19.22 10.98 -2.88
CA ALA A 285 -19.21 9.91 -3.87
C ALA A 285 -20.59 9.69 -4.50
N HIS A 286 -20.60 9.27 -5.77
CA HIS A 286 -21.76 8.72 -6.45
C HIS A 286 -21.68 7.20 -6.40
N TYR A 287 -22.83 6.54 -6.26
CA TYR A 287 -22.93 5.10 -6.08
C TYR A 287 -23.86 4.47 -7.13
N CYS A 288 -23.45 3.31 -7.62
CA CYS A 288 -24.33 2.40 -8.34
C CYS A 288 -25.20 1.63 -7.34
N PRO A 289 -26.52 1.78 -7.36
CA PRO A 289 -27.41 1.10 -6.41
C PRO A 289 -27.66 -0.37 -6.74
N ASN A 290 -27.24 -0.84 -7.90
CA ASN A 290 -27.46 -2.22 -8.36
C ASN A 290 -26.44 -3.21 -7.75
N GLU A 291 -26.48 -3.38 -6.44
CA GLU A 291 -25.46 -4.16 -5.70
C GLU A 291 -25.47 -5.66 -5.97
N ASN A 292 -26.59 -6.21 -6.47
CA ASN A 292 -26.75 -7.64 -6.77
C ASN A 292 -26.67 -7.97 -8.26
N GLY A 293 -26.61 -6.94 -9.13
CA GLY A 293 -26.53 -7.12 -10.58
C GLY A 293 -25.34 -6.41 -11.24
N CYS A 294 -24.55 -5.64 -10.49
CA CYS A 294 -23.39 -4.94 -11.03
C CYS A 294 -22.13 -5.81 -10.87
N PRO A 295 -21.50 -6.29 -11.97
CA PRO A 295 -20.41 -7.25 -11.90
C PRO A 295 -19.23 -6.84 -11.00
N PRO A 296 -18.68 -5.60 -11.04
CA PRO A 296 -17.61 -5.18 -10.13
C PRO A 296 -18.01 -5.22 -8.65
N GLN A 297 -19.27 -4.93 -8.32
CA GLN A 297 -19.75 -5.01 -6.94
C GLN A 297 -19.80 -6.45 -6.44
N ILE A 298 -20.32 -7.36 -7.25
CA ILE A 298 -20.40 -8.79 -6.93
C ILE A 298 -18.99 -9.36 -6.76
N LYS A 299 -18.12 -9.18 -7.77
CA LYS A 299 -16.75 -9.69 -7.74
C LYS A 299 -15.94 -9.07 -6.59
N GLY A 300 -16.03 -7.78 -6.37
CA GLY A 300 -15.31 -7.10 -5.29
C GLY A 300 -15.85 -7.48 -3.88
N LYS A 301 -17.14 -7.81 -3.71
CA LYS A 301 -17.66 -8.38 -2.46
C LYS A 301 -17.06 -9.77 -2.19
N ILE A 302 -16.95 -10.61 -3.22
CA ILE A 302 -16.33 -11.93 -3.13
C ILE A 302 -14.83 -11.81 -2.81
N GLU A 303 -14.08 -10.94 -3.50
CA GLU A 303 -12.67 -10.67 -3.22
C GLU A 303 -12.43 -10.23 -1.78
N HIS A 304 -13.27 -9.33 -1.29
CA HIS A 304 -13.21 -8.89 0.10
C HIS A 304 -13.48 -10.04 1.06
N PHE A 305 -14.52 -10.83 0.80
CA PHE A 305 -14.93 -11.97 1.63
C PHE A 305 -13.80 -13.00 1.75
N VAL A 306 -13.14 -13.36 0.65
CA VAL A 306 -12.07 -14.36 0.66
C VAL A 306 -10.72 -13.84 1.13
N SER A 307 -10.58 -12.51 1.30
CA SER A 307 -9.31 -11.88 1.63
C SER A 307 -8.69 -12.41 2.94
N ARG A 308 -7.37 -12.22 3.11
CA ARG A 308 -6.61 -12.69 4.27
C ARG A 308 -7.18 -12.23 5.61
N LYS A 309 -7.68 -11.00 5.68
CA LYS A 309 -8.26 -10.42 6.90
C LYS A 309 -9.68 -10.90 7.17
N ALA A 310 -10.37 -11.37 6.15
CA ALA A 310 -11.73 -11.92 6.21
C ALA A 310 -11.69 -13.46 6.35
N MET A 311 -12.26 -14.21 5.44
CA MET A 311 -12.33 -15.67 5.50
C MET A 311 -11.02 -16.37 5.17
N ASN A 312 -10.03 -15.67 4.60
CA ASN A 312 -8.70 -16.18 4.26
C ASN A 312 -8.73 -17.45 3.40
N ILE A 313 -9.47 -17.41 2.30
CA ILE A 313 -9.55 -18.52 1.35
C ILE A 313 -8.43 -18.38 0.33
N GLU A 314 -7.45 -19.27 0.39
CA GLU A 314 -6.31 -19.27 -0.52
C GLU A 314 -6.69 -19.93 -1.86
N GLY A 315 -6.13 -19.41 -2.96
CA GLY A 315 -6.43 -19.93 -4.32
C GLY A 315 -7.62 -19.27 -4.99
N LEU A 316 -8.41 -18.45 -4.29
CA LEU A 316 -9.52 -17.69 -4.83
C LEU A 316 -9.13 -16.21 -4.98
N GLY A 317 -8.16 -15.93 -5.85
CA GLY A 317 -7.73 -14.57 -6.20
C GLY A 317 -8.61 -13.96 -7.31
N GLU A 318 -8.34 -12.69 -7.67
CA GLU A 318 -9.09 -11.91 -8.67
C GLU A 318 -9.33 -12.68 -9.97
N GLU A 319 -8.27 -13.27 -10.55
CA GLU A 319 -8.36 -14.05 -11.81
C GLU A 319 -9.29 -15.27 -11.67
N THR A 320 -9.20 -16.00 -10.55
CA THR A 320 -10.05 -17.17 -10.30
C THR A 320 -11.50 -16.75 -10.07
N ILE A 321 -11.74 -15.66 -9.33
CA ILE A 321 -13.08 -15.10 -9.12
C ILE A 321 -13.71 -14.68 -10.44
N ASN A 322 -12.96 -14.00 -11.31
CA ASN A 322 -13.41 -13.61 -12.63
C ASN A 322 -13.81 -14.84 -13.46
N LEU A 323 -12.94 -15.86 -13.50
CA LEU A 323 -13.19 -17.09 -14.22
C LEU A 323 -14.47 -17.82 -13.73
N LEU A 324 -14.64 -17.95 -12.42
CA LEU A 324 -15.80 -18.60 -11.82
C LEU A 324 -17.09 -17.79 -12.01
N TYR A 325 -16.99 -16.46 -11.94
CA TYR A 325 -18.12 -15.56 -12.19
C TYR A 325 -18.59 -15.65 -13.66
N GLU A 326 -17.70 -15.62 -14.62
CA GLU A 326 -17.99 -15.71 -16.06
C GLU A 326 -18.59 -17.07 -16.45
N ASN A 327 -18.21 -18.14 -15.74
CA ASN A 327 -18.80 -19.46 -15.91
C ASN A 327 -20.09 -19.68 -15.06
N GLY A 328 -20.59 -18.65 -14.38
CA GLY A 328 -21.85 -18.71 -13.63
C GLY A 328 -21.79 -19.47 -12.31
N LEU A 329 -20.59 -19.88 -11.86
CA LEU A 329 -20.36 -20.64 -10.64
C LEU A 329 -20.31 -19.78 -9.37
N LEU A 330 -20.03 -18.47 -9.50
CA LEU A 330 -20.02 -17.51 -8.40
C LEU A 330 -20.90 -16.30 -8.74
N LYS A 331 -22.03 -16.13 -8.03
CA LYS A 331 -22.91 -14.97 -8.11
C LYS A 331 -22.97 -14.19 -6.79
N ASN A 332 -22.61 -14.84 -5.69
CA ASN A 332 -22.57 -14.26 -4.35
C ASN A 332 -21.57 -15.05 -3.47
N VAL A 333 -21.35 -14.59 -2.25
CA VAL A 333 -20.39 -15.22 -1.32
C VAL A 333 -20.81 -16.62 -0.85
N ALA A 334 -22.09 -16.95 -0.84
CA ALA A 334 -22.57 -18.28 -0.41
C ALA A 334 -22.23 -19.36 -1.43
N ASP A 335 -22.17 -19.01 -2.71
CA ASP A 335 -21.84 -19.95 -3.79
C ASP A 335 -20.43 -20.54 -3.62
N ILE A 336 -19.52 -19.84 -2.92
CA ILE A 336 -18.17 -20.33 -2.60
C ILE A 336 -18.24 -21.71 -1.91
N TYR A 337 -19.17 -21.87 -1.00
CA TYR A 337 -19.33 -23.09 -0.19
C TYR A 337 -20.07 -24.22 -0.90
N THR A 338 -20.57 -23.98 -2.11
CA THR A 338 -21.23 -24.99 -2.95
C THR A 338 -20.30 -25.51 -4.06
N LEU A 339 -19.12 -24.91 -4.25
CA LEU A 339 -18.15 -25.31 -5.26
C LEU A 339 -17.68 -26.76 -5.04
N LYS A 340 -17.59 -27.52 -6.13
CA LYS A 340 -17.08 -28.90 -6.14
C LYS A 340 -15.82 -29.01 -6.99
N ILE A 341 -14.97 -29.97 -6.67
CA ILE A 341 -13.76 -30.24 -7.46
C ILE A 341 -14.14 -30.53 -8.93
N SER A 342 -15.25 -31.27 -9.17
CA SER A 342 -15.73 -31.57 -10.53
C SER A 342 -15.96 -30.33 -11.39
N ASP A 343 -16.48 -29.26 -10.78
CA ASP A 343 -16.82 -28.03 -11.49
C ASP A 343 -15.56 -27.20 -11.80
N LEU A 344 -14.57 -27.26 -10.89
CA LEU A 344 -13.33 -26.51 -11.00
C LEU A 344 -12.35 -27.09 -12.03
N VAL A 345 -12.23 -28.41 -12.11
CA VAL A 345 -11.26 -29.07 -13.02
C VAL A 345 -11.63 -28.98 -14.49
N THR A 346 -12.85 -28.59 -14.80
CA THR A 346 -13.32 -28.34 -16.18
C THR A 346 -12.90 -26.98 -16.71
N LEU A 347 -12.46 -26.09 -15.81
CA LEU A 347 -12.09 -24.72 -16.15
C LEU A 347 -10.62 -24.63 -16.55
N GLU A 348 -10.32 -23.76 -17.53
CA GLU A 348 -8.96 -23.48 -17.92
C GLU A 348 -8.11 -22.98 -16.72
N ARG A 349 -6.86 -23.42 -16.66
CA ARG A 349 -5.87 -23.05 -15.63
C ARG A 349 -6.14 -23.61 -14.23
N LEU A 350 -7.20 -24.37 -14.00
CA LEU A 350 -7.51 -25.03 -12.73
C LEU A 350 -7.34 -26.56 -12.85
N GLY A 351 -6.12 -27.05 -12.60
CA GLY A 351 -5.86 -28.48 -12.52
C GLY A 351 -6.33 -29.10 -11.20
N LEU A 352 -6.40 -30.42 -11.12
CA LEU A 352 -6.88 -31.19 -9.96
C LEU A 352 -6.22 -30.74 -8.64
N LYS A 353 -4.91 -30.50 -8.63
CA LYS A 353 -4.18 -30.05 -7.43
C LYS A 353 -4.63 -28.67 -6.96
N SER A 354 -4.82 -27.73 -7.88
CA SER A 354 -5.28 -26.37 -7.54
C SER A 354 -6.72 -26.39 -7.06
N ALA A 355 -7.60 -27.16 -7.72
CA ALA A 355 -8.98 -27.35 -7.31
C ALA A 355 -9.09 -27.98 -5.90
N SER A 356 -8.33 -29.04 -5.63
CA SER A 356 -8.29 -29.68 -4.31
C SER A 356 -7.79 -28.74 -3.22
N ASN A 357 -6.73 -27.95 -3.49
CA ASN A 357 -6.21 -26.95 -2.54
C ASN A 357 -7.25 -25.87 -2.25
N LEU A 358 -7.97 -25.39 -3.26
CA LEU A 358 -9.03 -24.40 -3.09
C LEU A 358 -10.17 -24.93 -2.21
N ILE A 359 -10.69 -26.13 -2.51
CA ILE A 359 -11.75 -26.75 -1.68
C ILE A 359 -11.29 -26.95 -0.23
N ASN A 360 -10.05 -27.43 -0.02
CA ASN A 360 -9.50 -27.55 1.33
C ASN A 360 -9.39 -26.19 2.05
N SER A 361 -9.08 -25.13 1.32
CA SER A 361 -9.01 -23.76 1.88
C SER A 361 -10.41 -23.24 2.22
N ILE A 362 -11.42 -23.54 1.41
CA ILE A 362 -12.82 -23.23 1.69
C ILE A 362 -13.30 -23.94 2.97
N GLU A 363 -13.01 -25.23 3.13
CA GLU A 363 -13.37 -25.97 4.35
C GLU A 363 -12.70 -25.37 5.59
N LYS A 364 -11.41 -25.07 5.54
CA LYS A 364 -10.69 -24.40 6.64
C LYS A 364 -11.27 -23.03 6.99
N SER A 365 -11.83 -22.31 6.04
CA SER A 365 -12.43 -21.00 6.29
C SER A 365 -13.65 -21.04 7.20
N LYS A 366 -14.31 -22.19 7.35
CA LYS A 366 -15.45 -22.39 8.25
C LYS A 366 -15.08 -22.32 9.74
N GLU A 367 -13.77 -22.42 10.06
CA GLU A 367 -13.24 -22.38 11.43
C GLU A 367 -12.79 -20.97 11.85
N VAL A 368 -12.93 -19.95 10.99
CA VAL A 368 -12.54 -18.58 11.36
C VAL A 368 -13.46 -18.00 12.43
N PRO A 369 -12.94 -17.17 13.37
CA PRO A 369 -13.75 -16.58 14.42
C PRO A 369 -14.83 -15.62 13.86
N PHE A 370 -15.92 -15.47 14.61
CA PHE A 370 -17.13 -14.76 14.17
C PHE A 370 -16.88 -13.31 13.76
N GLU A 371 -16.01 -12.60 14.46
CA GLU A 371 -15.65 -11.22 14.10
C GLU A 371 -15.04 -11.12 12.69
N ARG A 372 -14.35 -12.14 12.23
CA ARG A 372 -13.83 -12.20 10.86
C ARG A 372 -14.92 -12.43 9.83
N VAL A 373 -15.92 -13.25 10.16
CA VAL A 373 -17.09 -13.44 9.31
C VAL A 373 -17.86 -12.13 9.18
N LEU A 374 -18.07 -11.42 10.29
CA LEU A 374 -18.77 -10.14 10.30
C LEU A 374 -18.03 -9.10 9.45
N PHE A 375 -16.71 -9.02 9.58
CA PHE A 375 -15.87 -8.19 8.71
C PHE A 375 -15.96 -8.63 7.24
N ALA A 376 -15.95 -9.94 6.97
CA ALA A 376 -15.98 -10.51 5.63
C ALA A 376 -17.25 -10.15 4.84
N LEU A 377 -18.39 -10.04 5.52
CA LEU A 377 -19.66 -9.63 4.91
C LEU A 377 -19.59 -8.19 4.34
N GLY A 378 -18.60 -7.39 4.74
CA GLY A 378 -18.36 -6.06 4.19
C GLY A 378 -19.48 -5.07 4.47
N ILE A 379 -20.17 -5.23 5.59
CA ILE A 379 -21.26 -4.35 6.05
C ILE A 379 -20.70 -2.92 6.16
N ARG A 380 -21.45 -1.97 5.61
CA ARG A 380 -21.04 -0.57 5.61
C ARG A 380 -20.83 -0.06 7.04
N PHE A 381 -19.72 0.63 7.28
CA PHE A 381 -19.25 1.12 8.59
C PHE A 381 -18.80 0.04 9.59
N VAL A 382 -18.88 -1.23 9.26
CA VAL A 382 -18.32 -2.31 10.06
C VAL A 382 -16.94 -2.67 9.51
N GLY A 383 -15.90 -2.09 10.11
CA GLY A 383 -14.49 -2.40 9.81
C GLY A 383 -13.95 -3.47 10.76
N GLU A 384 -12.69 -3.89 10.55
CA GLU A 384 -11.97 -4.89 11.36
C GLU A 384 -11.98 -4.62 12.89
N THR A 385 -12.08 -3.35 13.28
CA THR A 385 -12.08 -2.94 14.71
C THR A 385 -13.47 -2.82 15.32
N VAL A 386 -14.53 -2.85 14.51
CA VAL A 386 -15.92 -2.75 14.94
C VAL A 386 -16.58 -4.11 14.93
N ALA A 387 -16.15 -4.98 14.03
CA ALA A 387 -16.56 -6.38 13.99
C ALA A 387 -15.97 -7.17 15.15
#